data_6cb9a18a8aa92ade0d9bd509dce98494
#
_entry.id   6cb9a18a8aa92ade0d9bd509dce98494
#
_cell.length_a   1.000
_cell.length_b   1.000
_cell.length_c   1.000
_cell.angle_alpha   90.00
_cell.angle_beta   90.00
_cell.angle_gamma   90.00
#
_symmetry.space_group_name_H-M   'P 1'
#
loop_
_entity.id
_entity.type
_entity.pdbx_description
1 polymer ?
#
loop_
_entity_poly.entity_id
_entity_poly.type
_entity_poly.pdbx_seq_one_letter_code
_entity_poly.pdbx_strand_id
1 'polypeptide(L)'
;ETAVIGSSNLGASVIGGINNNSGGALIRRGPAYTELSLYVWIDEHDEMHLVNHLGIDLGKTPEEIITNLQNRNFDLNQVPPTEHHASMFHHEQVLRDVESDKPIRYNANPKELYEVSGSSGHVAALAVRLDTFPMDKKTQMFYIGTNNPDELEDIRRHIMTTFKELPVSGEYMHKNAYKLAKKYGKDSLIVIEKIGTGHLPQMFALKAWGERFLKHIPSVSYTHLRA
;
A
#
# COMPACT_ATOMS: atom_id res chain seq x y z
N GLU A 1 -11.01 -6.58 3.45
CA GLU A 1 -9.99 -5.54 3.22
C GLU A 1 -9.03 -5.93 2.12
N THR A 2 -8.36 -4.98 1.49
CA THR A 2 -7.35 -5.23 0.46
C THR A 2 -5.99 -5.49 1.08
N ALA A 3 -5.06 -6.11 0.31
CA ALA A 3 -3.66 -6.23 0.70
C ALA A 3 -2.95 -4.86 0.72
N VAL A 4 -3.45 -3.90 -0.05
CA VAL A 4 -2.87 -2.58 -0.18
C VAL A 4 -3.40 -1.69 0.92
N ILE A 5 -2.62 -1.48 1.96
CA ILE A 5 -2.89 -0.43 2.95
C ILE A 5 -1.77 0.58 2.84
N GLY A 6 -2.09 1.72 2.24
CA GLY A 6 -1.19 2.85 2.19
C GLY A 6 -1.03 3.48 3.57
N SER A 7 0.19 3.83 3.93
CA SER A 7 0.48 4.63 5.11
C SER A 7 0.14 6.12 4.92
N SER A 8 -0.17 6.52 3.70
CA SER A 8 -0.49 7.89 3.36
C SER A 8 -2.00 8.10 3.37
N ASN A 9 -2.45 9.02 4.19
CA ASN A 9 -3.87 9.32 4.38
C ASN A 9 -4.50 10.07 3.20
N LEU A 10 -3.70 10.56 2.26
CA LEU A 10 -4.16 11.47 1.23
C LEU A 10 -3.55 11.16 -0.12
N GLY A 11 -4.42 10.93 -1.08
CA GLY A 11 -4.05 10.78 -2.47
C GLY A 11 -3.35 9.46 -2.83
N ALA A 12 -3.18 8.54 -1.89
CA ALA A 12 -2.68 7.21 -2.21
C ALA A 12 -3.74 6.43 -2.99
N SER A 13 -3.38 5.94 -4.17
CA SER A 13 -4.23 5.07 -4.94
C SER A 13 -3.76 3.61 -4.82
N VAL A 14 -4.69 2.68 -5.01
CA VAL A 14 -4.39 1.24 -5.04
C VAL A 14 -3.36 0.93 -6.13
N ILE A 15 -3.58 1.43 -7.33
CA ILE A 15 -2.66 1.22 -8.47
C ILE A 15 -1.28 1.84 -8.18
N GLY A 16 -1.23 3.04 -7.62
CA GLY A 16 0.04 3.66 -7.22
C GLY A 16 0.81 2.84 -6.20
N GLY A 17 0.11 2.20 -5.26
CA GLY A 17 0.70 1.26 -4.31
C GLY A 17 1.30 0.04 -4.99
N ILE A 18 0.61 -0.53 -5.98
CA ILE A 18 1.07 -1.69 -6.74
C ILE A 18 2.28 -1.33 -7.60
N ASN A 19 2.21 -0.22 -8.34
CA ASN A 19 3.32 0.23 -9.21
C ASN A 19 4.63 0.46 -8.43
N ASN A 20 4.52 0.71 -7.13
CA ASN A 20 5.66 0.90 -6.23
C ASN A 20 5.92 -0.30 -5.30
N ASN A 21 5.25 -1.43 -5.47
CA ASN A 21 5.30 -2.56 -4.51
C ASN A 21 5.18 -2.10 -3.06
N SER A 22 4.31 -1.13 -2.81
CA SER A 22 4.19 -0.50 -1.49
C SER A 22 3.78 -1.53 -0.45
N GLY A 23 4.50 -1.52 0.66
CA GLY A 23 4.15 -2.31 1.82
C GLY A 23 3.79 -1.42 3.00
N GLY A 24 2.93 -1.90 3.86
CA GLY A 24 2.55 -1.24 5.10
C GLY A 24 2.91 -2.04 6.35
N ALA A 25 2.33 -1.67 7.47
CA ALA A 25 2.48 -2.34 8.76
C ALA A 25 1.80 -3.73 8.81
N LEU A 26 1.05 -4.11 7.77
CA LEU A 26 0.40 -5.42 7.72
C LEU A 26 1.42 -6.53 7.52
N ILE A 27 1.59 -7.34 8.55
CA ILE A 27 2.57 -8.42 8.55
C ILE A 27 2.13 -9.55 7.62
N ARG A 28 0.88 -9.98 7.69
CA ARG A 28 0.39 -11.19 7.01
C ARG A 28 0.26 -11.09 5.49
N ARG A 29 0.26 -9.89 4.89
CA ARG A 29 -0.21 -9.69 3.52
C ARG A 29 0.83 -9.28 2.51
N GLY A 30 2.00 -8.92 2.97
CA GLY A 30 3.09 -8.50 2.10
C GLY A 30 2.89 -7.13 1.43
N PRO A 31 3.70 -6.86 0.43
CA PRO A 31 3.59 -5.66 -0.39
C PRO A 31 2.33 -5.70 -1.27
N ALA A 32 1.96 -4.53 -1.79
CA ALA A 32 0.94 -4.42 -2.82
C ALA A 32 1.46 -5.07 -4.10
N TYR A 33 0.88 -6.21 -4.47
CA TYR A 33 1.34 -7.04 -5.58
C TYR A 33 0.17 -7.65 -6.32
N THR A 34 0.28 -7.75 -7.62
CA THR A 34 -0.57 -8.57 -8.48
C THR A 34 0.08 -8.85 -9.81
N GLU A 35 -0.14 -10.05 -10.32
CA GLU A 35 0.21 -10.46 -11.68
C GLU A 35 -0.97 -10.30 -12.64
N LEU A 36 -2.14 -9.88 -12.11
CA LEU A 36 -3.37 -9.77 -12.87
C LEU A 36 -3.69 -8.31 -13.16
N SER A 37 -3.29 -7.84 -14.34
CA SER A 37 -3.39 -6.44 -14.71
C SER A 37 -3.78 -6.20 -16.17
N LEU A 38 -4.37 -5.05 -16.41
CA LEU A 38 -4.54 -4.43 -17.72
C LEU A 38 -3.69 -3.18 -17.75
N TYR A 39 -2.77 -3.10 -18.68
CA TYR A 39 -1.83 -1.99 -18.75
C TYR A 39 -1.40 -1.68 -20.18
N VAL A 40 -0.84 -0.49 -20.37
CA VAL A 40 -0.23 -0.04 -21.61
C VAL A 40 1.25 0.17 -21.36
N TRP A 41 2.05 -0.24 -22.32
CA TRP A 41 3.48 0.08 -22.38
C TRP A 41 3.87 0.53 -23.79
N ILE A 42 5.00 1.23 -23.89
CA ILE A 42 5.55 1.71 -25.15
C ILE A 42 6.86 0.96 -25.40
N ASP A 43 7.02 0.40 -26.59
CA ASP A 43 8.20 -0.35 -26.97
C ASP A 43 9.34 0.54 -27.49
N GLU A 44 10.45 -0.08 -27.91
CA GLU A 44 11.62 0.58 -28.44
C GLU A 44 11.41 1.28 -29.79
N HIS A 45 10.27 1.03 -30.44
CA HIS A 45 9.85 1.66 -31.71
C HIS A 45 8.79 2.75 -31.49
N ASP A 46 8.54 3.15 -30.24
CA ASP A 46 7.49 4.08 -29.84
C ASP A 46 6.07 3.57 -30.17
N GLU A 47 5.90 2.26 -30.32
CA GLU A 47 4.59 1.65 -30.49
C GLU A 47 3.92 1.34 -29.15
N MET A 48 2.62 1.64 -29.10
CA MET A 48 1.81 1.45 -27.87
C MET A 48 1.14 0.10 -27.88
N HIS A 49 1.33 -0.68 -26.82
CA HIS A 49 0.77 -2.00 -26.64
C HIS A 49 -0.18 -2.02 -25.45
N LEU A 50 -1.42 -2.49 -25.67
CA LEU A 50 -2.39 -2.78 -24.60
C LEU A 50 -2.31 -4.27 -24.27
N VAL A 51 -2.03 -4.59 -23.01
CA VAL A 51 -1.90 -5.97 -22.51
C VAL A 51 -2.99 -6.25 -21.50
N ASN A 52 -3.77 -7.31 -21.75
CA ASN A 52 -4.81 -7.76 -20.83
C ASN A 52 -4.41 -9.09 -20.18
N HIS A 53 -3.91 -9.04 -18.96
CA HIS A 53 -3.62 -10.19 -18.10
C HIS A 53 -4.56 -10.23 -16.88
N LEU A 54 -5.74 -9.59 -16.94
CA LEU A 54 -6.72 -9.68 -15.86
C LEU A 54 -7.30 -11.08 -15.67
N GLY A 55 -7.12 -11.97 -16.63
CA GLY A 55 -7.80 -13.26 -16.67
C GLY A 55 -9.31 -13.14 -16.93
N ILE A 56 -9.75 -12.01 -17.48
CA ILE A 56 -11.14 -11.72 -17.85
C ILE A 56 -11.17 -11.49 -19.35
N ASP A 57 -12.07 -12.17 -20.03
CA ASP A 57 -12.29 -11.92 -21.47
C ASP A 57 -13.01 -10.58 -21.64
N LEU A 58 -12.31 -9.64 -22.24
CA LEU A 58 -12.81 -8.29 -22.54
C LEU A 58 -12.87 -8.02 -24.04
N GLY A 59 -12.60 -9.01 -24.90
CA GLY A 59 -12.51 -8.84 -26.34
C GLY A 59 -11.07 -8.96 -26.86
N LYS A 60 -10.90 -8.70 -28.17
CA LYS A 60 -9.63 -8.93 -28.87
C LYS A 60 -8.92 -7.64 -29.30
N THR A 61 -9.66 -6.56 -29.47
CA THR A 61 -9.08 -5.27 -29.86
C THR A 61 -8.99 -4.32 -28.66
N PRO A 62 -8.07 -3.37 -28.68
CA PRO A 62 -7.97 -2.37 -27.62
C PRO A 62 -9.30 -1.65 -27.33
N GLU A 63 -10.05 -1.33 -28.37
CA GLU A 63 -11.34 -0.63 -28.28
C GLU A 63 -12.40 -1.51 -27.59
N GLU A 64 -12.45 -2.80 -27.95
CA GLU A 64 -13.36 -3.75 -27.31
C GLU A 64 -13.00 -3.91 -25.82
N ILE A 65 -11.73 -4.11 -25.52
CA ILE A 65 -11.23 -4.30 -24.14
C ILE A 65 -11.61 -3.11 -23.26
N ILE A 66 -11.30 -1.90 -23.70
CA ILE A 66 -11.61 -0.69 -22.94
C ILE A 66 -13.11 -0.47 -22.81
N THR A 67 -13.87 -0.66 -23.89
CA THR A 67 -15.32 -0.47 -23.87
C THR A 67 -16.01 -1.47 -22.96
N ASN A 68 -15.62 -2.74 -23.02
CA ASN A 68 -16.21 -3.80 -22.20
C ASN A 68 -15.84 -3.62 -20.72
N LEU A 69 -14.61 -3.19 -20.42
CA LEU A 69 -14.22 -2.86 -19.06
C LEU A 69 -15.03 -1.68 -18.50
N GLN A 70 -15.14 -0.58 -19.23
CA GLN A 70 -15.88 0.61 -18.81
C GLN A 70 -17.37 0.32 -18.58
N ASN A 71 -17.98 -0.46 -19.47
CA ASN A 71 -19.39 -0.82 -19.39
C ASN A 71 -19.65 -2.01 -18.45
N ARG A 72 -18.61 -2.60 -17.84
CA ARG A 72 -18.70 -3.81 -17.02
C ARG A 72 -19.36 -4.98 -17.76
N ASN A 73 -19.09 -5.09 -19.05
CA ASN A 73 -19.65 -6.12 -19.91
C ASN A 73 -18.76 -7.39 -19.85
N PHE A 74 -18.71 -8.02 -18.68
CA PHE A 74 -17.97 -9.26 -18.40
C PHE A 74 -18.62 -10.00 -17.24
N ASP A 75 -18.46 -11.32 -17.21
CA ASP A 75 -18.98 -12.16 -16.13
C ASP A 75 -17.83 -12.67 -15.24
N LEU A 76 -17.81 -12.19 -14.01
CA LEU A 76 -16.80 -12.63 -13.01
C LEU A 76 -16.96 -14.09 -12.58
N ASN A 77 -18.14 -14.72 -12.81
CA ASN A 77 -18.34 -16.12 -12.51
C ASN A 77 -17.71 -17.06 -13.56
N GLN A 78 -17.38 -16.51 -14.71
CA GLN A 78 -16.76 -17.26 -15.83
C GLN A 78 -15.26 -16.98 -15.96
N VAL A 79 -14.63 -16.43 -14.93
CA VAL A 79 -13.19 -16.20 -14.94
C VAL A 79 -12.46 -17.54 -14.83
N PRO A 80 -11.64 -17.92 -15.83
CA PRO A 80 -10.94 -19.17 -15.79
C PRO A 80 -9.90 -19.20 -14.67
N PRO A 81 -9.56 -20.37 -14.15
CA PRO A 81 -8.42 -20.54 -13.28
C PRO A 81 -7.14 -20.01 -13.95
N THR A 82 -6.28 -19.40 -13.17
CA THR A 82 -4.98 -18.87 -13.64
C THR A 82 -3.88 -19.29 -12.67
N GLU A 83 -2.68 -19.48 -13.21
CA GLU A 83 -1.47 -19.69 -12.41
C GLU A 83 -0.93 -18.39 -11.82
N HIS A 84 -1.42 -17.25 -12.30
CA HIS A 84 -1.03 -15.94 -11.83
C HIS A 84 -1.73 -15.57 -10.51
N HIS A 85 -1.04 -14.82 -9.68
CA HIS A 85 -1.46 -14.48 -8.33
C HIS A 85 -1.94 -13.02 -8.24
N ALA A 86 -3.02 -12.82 -7.51
CA ALA A 86 -3.58 -11.50 -7.22
C ALA A 86 -3.07 -10.91 -5.89
N SER A 87 -2.10 -11.57 -5.26
CA SER A 87 -1.40 -11.16 -4.05
C SER A 87 -0.06 -11.88 -3.93
N MET A 88 0.81 -11.43 -3.03
CA MET A 88 2.08 -12.09 -2.74
C MET A 88 1.85 -13.35 -1.90
N PHE A 89 1.87 -14.52 -2.53
CA PHE A 89 1.49 -15.80 -1.89
C PHE A 89 2.57 -16.42 -0.99
N HIS A 90 3.86 -16.08 -1.21
CA HIS A 90 4.98 -16.65 -0.43
C HIS A 90 5.48 -15.73 0.68
N HIS A 91 4.78 -14.64 0.96
CA HIS A 91 5.24 -13.61 1.91
C HIS A 91 5.46 -14.17 3.32
N GLU A 92 4.58 -15.03 3.81
CA GLU A 92 4.71 -15.61 5.15
C GLU A 92 5.98 -16.46 5.29
N GLN A 93 6.36 -17.20 4.25
CA GLN A 93 7.59 -18.01 4.27
C GLN A 93 8.82 -17.12 4.40
N VAL A 94 8.85 -16.00 3.66
CA VAL A 94 9.94 -15.02 3.72
C VAL A 94 10.02 -14.37 5.11
N LEU A 95 8.89 -14.04 5.72
CA LEU A 95 8.84 -13.45 7.07
C LEU A 95 9.37 -14.39 8.15
N ARG A 96 9.09 -15.69 8.03
CA ARG A 96 9.48 -16.70 9.02
C ARG A 96 10.95 -17.11 8.92
N ASP A 97 11.62 -16.77 7.84
CA ASP A 97 13.07 -16.95 7.67
C ASP A 97 13.85 -15.82 8.36
N VAL A 98 13.84 -15.87 9.69
CA VAL A 98 14.45 -14.84 10.54
C VAL A 98 15.99 -14.88 10.54
N GLU A 99 16.58 -15.93 9.99
CA GLU A 99 18.03 -16.08 9.87
C GLU A 99 18.57 -15.59 8.52
N SER A 100 17.69 -15.22 7.59
CA SER A 100 18.09 -14.68 6.30
C SER A 100 18.82 -13.35 6.46
N ASP A 101 19.94 -13.20 5.79
CA ASP A 101 20.68 -11.95 5.65
C ASP A 101 20.09 -11.00 4.59
N LYS A 102 19.08 -11.47 3.87
CA LYS A 102 18.39 -10.70 2.82
C LYS A 102 17.27 -9.84 3.40
N PRO A 103 17.06 -8.64 2.85
CA PRO A 103 15.89 -7.85 3.22
C PRO A 103 14.60 -8.65 2.98
N ILE A 104 13.75 -8.70 3.99
CA ILE A 104 12.45 -9.38 3.89
C ILE A 104 11.58 -8.70 2.84
N ARG A 105 11.66 -7.38 2.76
CA ARG A 105 10.84 -6.57 1.88
C ARG A 105 11.57 -5.31 1.42
N TYR A 106 11.58 -5.10 0.11
CA TYR A 106 12.06 -3.87 -0.52
C TYR A 106 11.37 -3.69 -1.89
N ASN A 107 11.11 -2.45 -2.28
CA ASN A 107 10.29 -2.13 -3.45
C ASN A 107 10.89 -2.61 -4.78
N ALA A 108 12.21 -2.70 -4.86
CA ALA A 108 12.94 -3.15 -6.05
C ALA A 108 13.28 -4.65 -6.02
N ASN A 109 12.53 -5.47 -5.28
CA ASN A 109 12.74 -6.91 -5.25
C ASN A 109 12.49 -7.52 -6.64
N PRO A 110 13.51 -8.07 -7.33
CA PRO A 110 13.35 -8.57 -8.69
C PRO A 110 12.36 -9.73 -8.80
N LYS A 111 12.04 -10.42 -7.70
CA LYS A 111 11.02 -11.47 -7.66
C LYS A 111 9.60 -10.93 -7.65
N GLU A 112 9.45 -9.66 -7.31
CA GLU A 112 8.16 -8.97 -7.19
C GLU A 112 7.96 -7.92 -8.29
N LEU A 113 8.89 -7.80 -9.22
CA LEU A 113 8.78 -6.93 -10.40
C LEU A 113 8.07 -7.70 -11.51
N TYR A 114 6.76 -7.51 -11.60
CA TYR A 114 5.95 -8.18 -12.60
C TYR A 114 4.93 -7.20 -13.19
N GLU A 115 5.06 -6.90 -14.48
CA GLU A 115 4.16 -5.98 -15.21
C GLU A 115 3.96 -4.64 -14.47
N VAL A 116 2.74 -4.42 -13.93
CA VAL A 116 2.44 -3.20 -13.18
C VAL A 116 3.06 -3.19 -11.78
N SER A 117 3.33 -4.37 -11.21
CA SER A 117 3.92 -4.48 -9.88
C SER A 117 5.38 -4.05 -9.88
N GLY A 118 5.70 -3.00 -9.13
CA GLY A 118 7.04 -2.45 -9.05
C GLY A 118 7.53 -1.78 -10.34
N SER A 119 6.62 -1.42 -11.25
CA SER A 119 6.97 -0.84 -12.57
C SER A 119 7.59 0.55 -12.50
N SER A 120 7.38 1.29 -11.41
CA SER A 120 7.95 2.64 -11.19
C SER A 120 7.71 3.62 -12.34
N GLY A 121 6.57 3.49 -13.01
CA GLY A 121 6.14 4.41 -14.07
C GLY A 121 6.53 4.00 -15.50
N HIS A 122 7.09 2.82 -15.72
CA HIS A 122 7.37 2.32 -17.08
C HIS A 122 6.12 1.86 -17.83
N VAL A 123 4.99 1.71 -17.14
CA VAL A 123 3.71 1.31 -17.71
C VAL A 123 2.58 2.21 -17.24
N ALA A 124 1.51 2.31 -18.01
CA ALA A 124 0.25 2.93 -17.59
C ALA A 124 -0.73 1.84 -17.16
N ALA A 125 -0.87 1.62 -15.86
CA ALA A 125 -1.83 0.65 -15.32
C ALA A 125 -3.26 1.18 -15.43
N LEU A 126 -4.14 0.44 -16.08
CA LEU A 126 -5.55 0.80 -16.30
C LEU A 126 -6.49 0.09 -15.33
N ALA A 127 -6.26 -1.19 -15.08
CA ALA A 127 -7.03 -1.99 -14.13
C ALA A 127 -6.16 -3.09 -13.52
N VAL A 128 -6.55 -3.55 -12.33
CA VAL A 128 -5.90 -4.65 -11.63
C VAL A 128 -6.95 -5.52 -10.94
N ARG A 129 -6.63 -6.80 -10.79
CA ARG A 129 -7.33 -7.70 -9.87
C ARG A 129 -6.47 -7.93 -8.65
N LEU A 130 -7.10 -7.91 -7.49
CA LEU A 130 -6.45 -8.11 -6.20
C LEU A 130 -7.24 -9.10 -5.37
N ASP A 131 -6.54 -9.87 -4.57
CA ASP A 131 -7.18 -10.63 -3.51
C ASP A 131 -7.72 -9.67 -2.44
N THR A 132 -8.84 -10.08 -1.88
CA THR A 132 -9.43 -9.44 -0.71
C THR A 132 -9.43 -10.42 0.45
N PHE A 133 -9.25 -9.91 1.63
CA PHE A 133 -9.11 -10.70 2.83
C PHE A 133 -10.24 -10.39 3.81
N PRO A 134 -10.70 -11.38 4.58
CA PRO A 134 -11.69 -11.12 5.61
C PRO A 134 -11.16 -10.10 6.62
N MET A 135 -12.03 -9.21 7.04
CA MET A 135 -11.71 -8.27 8.12
C MET A 135 -11.82 -8.97 9.47
N ASP A 136 -10.84 -8.77 10.34
CA ASP A 136 -10.87 -9.32 11.67
C ASP A 136 -12.07 -8.75 12.46
N LYS A 137 -12.87 -9.62 13.05
CA LYS A 137 -14.07 -9.23 13.82
C LYS A 137 -13.72 -8.51 15.12
N LYS A 138 -12.57 -8.83 15.69
CA LYS A 138 -12.08 -8.24 16.95
C LYS A 138 -10.56 -8.18 16.90
N THR A 139 -10.03 -7.02 17.20
CA THR A 139 -8.58 -6.77 17.26
C THR A 139 -8.21 -6.25 18.65
N GLN A 140 -6.99 -6.52 19.07
CA GLN A 140 -6.40 -5.95 20.27
C GLN A 140 -5.00 -5.43 19.93
N MET A 141 -4.67 -4.25 20.43
CA MET A 141 -3.37 -3.64 20.27
C MET A 141 -2.57 -3.78 21.55
N PHE A 142 -1.29 -4.11 21.39
CA PHE A 142 -0.32 -4.18 22.47
C PHE A 142 0.76 -3.14 22.24
N TYR A 143 1.06 -2.37 23.26
CA TYR A 143 2.20 -1.46 23.28
C TYR A 143 3.27 -2.08 24.16
N ILE A 144 4.41 -2.39 23.56
CA ILE A 144 5.55 -2.98 24.26
C ILE A 144 6.67 -1.94 24.26
N GLY A 145 7.11 -1.53 25.44
CA GLY A 145 8.16 -0.54 25.58
C GLY A 145 9.37 -1.10 26.32
N THR A 146 10.56 -0.82 25.80
CA THR A 146 11.83 -1.15 26.44
C THR A 146 12.86 -0.06 26.20
N ASN A 147 13.90 -0.04 27.02
CA ASN A 147 15.09 0.77 26.80
C ASN A 147 16.23 0.01 26.11
N ASN A 148 16.05 -1.29 25.90
CA ASN A 148 16.99 -2.14 25.18
C ASN A 148 16.37 -2.62 23.86
N PRO A 149 16.80 -2.10 22.69
CA PRO A 149 16.27 -2.51 21.39
C PRO A 149 16.43 -4.02 21.09
N ASP A 150 17.43 -4.70 21.65
CA ASP A 150 17.68 -6.12 21.41
C ASP A 150 16.50 -6.98 21.90
N GLU A 151 15.84 -6.59 22.99
CA GLU A 151 14.64 -7.26 23.48
C GLU A 151 13.48 -7.20 22.47
N LEU A 152 13.39 -6.15 21.66
CA LEU A 152 12.39 -6.06 20.60
C LEU A 152 12.72 -7.00 19.44
N GLU A 153 14.00 -7.16 19.14
CA GLU A 153 14.44 -8.14 18.15
C GLU A 153 14.12 -9.57 18.61
N ASP A 154 14.38 -9.91 19.88
CA ASP A 154 14.03 -11.20 20.45
C ASP A 154 12.52 -11.47 20.38
N ILE A 155 11.72 -10.47 20.71
CA ILE A 155 10.25 -10.56 20.60
C ILE A 155 9.84 -10.79 19.14
N ARG A 156 10.41 -10.04 18.21
CA ARG A 156 10.13 -10.20 16.78
C ARG A 156 10.46 -11.60 16.31
N ARG A 157 11.67 -12.09 16.60
CA ARG A 157 12.12 -13.44 16.24
C ARG A 157 11.22 -14.50 16.85
N HIS A 158 10.90 -14.38 18.13
CA HIS A 158 10.00 -15.31 18.80
C HIS A 158 8.61 -15.37 18.12
N ILE A 159 8.00 -14.24 17.84
CA ILE A 159 6.70 -14.18 17.16
C ILE A 159 6.78 -14.84 15.78
N MET A 160 7.78 -14.49 14.96
CA MET A 160 7.90 -15.00 13.59
C MET A 160 8.16 -16.50 13.53
N THR A 161 8.88 -17.06 14.50
CA THR A 161 9.25 -18.49 14.49
C THR A 161 8.26 -19.39 15.22
N THR A 162 7.56 -18.90 16.23
CA THR A 162 6.78 -19.77 17.12
C THR A 162 5.26 -19.59 17.01
N PHE A 163 4.79 -18.40 16.62
CA PHE A 163 3.35 -18.17 16.54
C PHE A 163 2.77 -18.88 15.33
N LYS A 164 1.71 -19.66 15.58
CA LYS A 164 0.96 -20.30 14.50
C LYS A 164 0.34 -19.24 13.57
N GLU A 165 -0.23 -18.22 14.18
CA GLU A 165 -0.82 -17.10 13.47
C GLU A 165 -0.03 -15.82 13.72
N LEU A 166 0.41 -15.18 12.65
CA LEU A 166 1.14 -13.94 12.73
C LEU A 166 0.21 -12.78 13.15
N PRO A 167 0.72 -11.77 13.84
CA PRO A 167 -0.03 -10.56 14.12
C PRO A 167 -0.56 -9.90 12.84
N VAL A 168 -1.66 -9.18 12.94
CA VAL A 168 -2.22 -8.41 11.81
C VAL A 168 -1.21 -7.36 11.36
N SER A 169 -0.66 -6.63 12.33
CA SER A 169 0.34 -5.59 12.08
C SER A 169 1.38 -5.55 13.19
N GLY A 170 2.54 -4.99 12.89
CA GLY A 170 3.59 -4.73 13.85
C GLY A 170 4.47 -3.59 13.38
N GLU A 171 4.71 -2.63 14.25
CA GLU A 171 5.56 -1.48 13.96
C GLU A 171 6.53 -1.22 15.11
N TYR A 172 7.76 -0.89 14.75
CA TYR A 172 8.73 -0.34 15.66
C TYR A 172 8.68 1.19 15.63
N MET A 173 8.62 1.80 16.80
CA MET A 173 8.67 3.25 16.93
C MET A 173 9.76 3.67 17.91
N HIS A 174 10.79 4.33 17.42
CA HIS A 174 11.80 4.94 18.26
C HIS A 174 11.21 6.07 19.10
N LYS A 175 11.66 6.25 20.37
CA LYS A 175 11.14 7.28 21.29
C LYS A 175 11.16 8.71 20.73
N ASN A 176 12.14 9.04 19.89
CA ASN A 176 12.19 10.36 19.26
C ASN A 176 11.12 10.54 18.20
N ALA A 177 10.83 9.48 17.39
CA ALA A 177 9.72 9.50 16.46
C ALA A 177 8.38 9.67 17.19
N TYR A 178 8.19 8.96 18.32
CA TYR A 178 7.02 9.12 19.17
C TYR A 178 6.88 10.57 19.69
N LYS A 179 7.98 11.19 20.17
CA LYS A 179 7.96 12.58 20.63
C LYS A 179 7.60 13.55 19.52
N LEU A 180 8.12 13.34 18.31
CA LEU A 180 7.79 14.14 17.13
C LEU A 180 6.31 13.97 16.75
N ALA A 181 5.83 12.74 16.67
CA ALA A 181 4.43 12.44 16.38
C ALA A 181 3.50 13.07 17.44
N LYS A 182 3.84 12.96 18.72
CA LYS A 182 3.09 13.60 19.81
C LYS A 182 3.08 15.12 19.71
N LYS A 183 4.18 15.72 19.25
CA LYS A 183 4.28 17.19 19.12
C LYS A 183 3.50 17.71 17.91
N TYR A 184 3.61 17.03 16.76
CA TYR A 184 3.14 17.54 15.47
C TYR A 184 1.92 16.81 14.90
N GLY A 185 1.58 15.62 15.41
CA GLY A 185 0.45 14.82 14.95
C GLY A 185 -0.88 15.06 15.67
N LYS A 186 -0.92 15.96 16.66
CA LYS A 186 -2.12 16.19 17.48
C LYS A 186 -3.34 16.63 16.68
N ASP A 187 -3.14 17.49 15.70
CA ASP A 187 -4.25 18.03 14.89
C ASP A 187 -4.92 16.93 14.09
N SER A 188 -4.11 16.06 13.48
CA SER A 188 -4.62 14.91 12.73
C SER A 188 -5.34 13.91 13.64
N LEU A 189 -4.80 13.65 14.83
CA LEU A 189 -5.44 12.78 15.82
C LEU A 189 -6.82 13.33 16.25
N ILE A 190 -6.89 14.60 16.59
CA ILE A 190 -8.15 15.26 17.02
C ILE A 190 -9.19 15.19 15.89
N VAL A 191 -8.77 15.39 14.65
CA VAL A 191 -9.68 15.29 13.49
C VAL A 191 -10.19 13.86 13.34
N ILE A 192 -9.31 12.86 13.41
CA ILE A 192 -9.70 11.45 13.30
C ILE A 192 -10.67 11.05 14.42
N GLU A 193 -10.37 11.42 15.66
CA GLU A 193 -11.19 11.05 16.81
C GLU A 193 -12.56 11.76 16.86
N LYS A 194 -12.61 13.05 16.50
CA LYS A 194 -13.83 13.86 16.68
C LYS A 194 -14.68 13.95 15.42
N ILE A 195 -14.10 13.89 14.24
CA ILE A 195 -14.76 14.15 12.97
C ILE A 195 -14.80 12.89 12.09
N GLY A 196 -13.83 11.98 12.29
CA GLY A 196 -13.68 10.76 11.53
C GLY A 196 -12.80 10.93 10.27
N THR A 197 -12.34 9.79 9.76
CA THR A 197 -11.40 9.76 8.63
C THR A 197 -12.00 10.24 7.30
N GLY A 198 -13.32 10.14 7.13
CA GLY A 198 -14.01 10.54 5.90
C GLY A 198 -13.87 12.02 5.54
N HIS A 199 -13.62 12.88 6.53
CA HIS A 199 -13.47 14.33 6.35
C HIS A 199 -12.01 14.81 6.26
N LEU A 200 -11.04 13.90 6.38
CA LEU A 200 -9.61 14.23 6.31
C LEU A 200 -9.24 14.96 5.01
N PRO A 201 -9.68 14.56 3.80
CA PRO A 201 -9.35 15.28 2.57
C PRO A 201 -9.78 16.74 2.58
N GLN A 202 -10.97 17.02 3.12
CA GLN A 202 -11.53 18.38 3.22
C GLN A 202 -10.74 19.23 4.21
N MET A 203 -10.38 18.66 5.36
CA MET A 203 -9.57 19.33 6.38
C MET A 203 -8.17 19.67 5.87
N PHE A 204 -7.55 18.76 5.12
CA PHE A 204 -6.24 19.04 4.53
C PHE A 204 -6.30 20.05 3.39
N ALA A 205 -7.38 20.04 2.61
CA ALA A 205 -7.61 21.08 1.60
C ALA A 205 -7.77 22.45 2.25
N LEU A 206 -8.53 22.54 3.36
CA LEU A 206 -8.69 23.77 4.13
C LEU A 206 -7.36 24.24 4.71
N LYS A 207 -6.56 23.33 5.29
CA LYS A 207 -5.22 23.63 5.80
C LYS A 207 -4.32 24.17 4.69
N ALA A 208 -4.26 23.50 3.55
CA ALA A 208 -3.45 23.91 2.40
C ALA A 208 -3.89 25.29 1.86
N TRP A 209 -5.19 25.56 1.85
CA TRP A 209 -5.73 26.87 1.48
C TRP A 209 -5.31 27.95 2.49
N GLY A 210 -5.45 27.67 3.78
CA GLY A 210 -5.00 28.56 4.85
C GLY A 210 -3.50 28.86 4.78
N GLU A 211 -2.68 27.86 4.52
CA GLU A 211 -1.22 28.02 4.34
C GLU A 211 -0.87 28.90 3.13
N ARG A 212 -1.61 28.76 2.01
CA ARG A 212 -1.44 29.64 0.84
C ARG A 212 -1.78 31.10 1.17
N PHE A 213 -2.84 31.32 1.95
CA PHE A 213 -3.27 32.65 2.35
C PHE A 213 -2.24 33.29 3.32
N LEU A 214 -1.77 32.52 4.29
CA LEU A 214 -0.80 32.97 5.29
C LEU A 214 0.59 33.26 4.70
N LYS A 215 0.96 32.66 3.57
CA LYS A 215 2.21 32.97 2.85
C LYS A 215 2.28 34.43 2.39
N HIS A 216 1.16 35.11 2.24
CA HIS A 216 1.09 36.49 1.79
C HIS A 216 1.13 37.49 2.96
N ILE A 217 1.19 37.00 4.21
CA ILE A 217 1.27 37.84 5.40
C ILE A 217 2.71 37.89 5.92
N PRO A 218 3.43 39.02 5.82
CA PRO A 218 4.87 39.11 6.13
C PRO A 218 5.28 38.78 7.56
N SER A 219 4.32 38.76 8.49
CA SER A 219 4.57 38.60 9.93
C SER A 219 4.47 37.20 10.47
N VAL A 220 4.13 36.17 9.62
CA VAL A 220 4.01 34.79 10.07
C VAL A 220 5.32 34.06 9.79
N SER A 221 6.07 33.83 10.87
CA SER A 221 7.33 33.06 10.79
C SER A 221 7.10 31.69 10.22
N TYR A 222 7.79 31.34 9.14
CA TYR A 222 7.72 30.11 8.34
C TYR A 222 8.08 28.83 9.13
N THR A 223 8.57 28.97 10.35
CA THR A 223 9.10 27.86 11.17
C THR A 223 8.02 27.00 11.83
N HIS A 224 6.77 27.45 11.89
CA HIS A 224 5.68 26.70 12.53
C HIS A 224 4.78 25.93 11.58
N LEU A 225 4.95 26.09 10.25
CA LEU A 225 4.07 25.50 9.24
C LEU A 225 4.76 24.37 8.44
N ARG A 226 6.04 24.13 8.67
CA ARG A 226 6.85 23.06 8.02
C ARG A 226 7.27 21.96 8.99
N ALA A 227 6.45 21.62 9.95
CA ALA A 227 6.69 20.48 10.82
C ALA A 227 5.59 19.46 10.62
#